data_cdebbc65980570855dd162128306fa4b
#
_entry.id   cdebbc65980570855dd162128306fa4b
#
_cell.length_a   1.000
_cell.length_b   1.000
_cell.length_c   1.000
_cell.angle_alpha   90.00
_cell.angle_beta   90.00
_cell.angle_gamma   90.00
#
_symmetry.space_group_name_H-M   'P 1'
#
loop_
_entity.id
_entity.type
_entity.pdbx_description
1 polymer ?
#
loop_
_entity_poly.entity_id
_entity_poly.type
_entity_poly.pdbx_seq_one_letter_code
_entity_poly.pdbx_strand_id
1 'polypeptide(L)'
;VYDNINMNTFNFINAAFDNLLFRYPTQYEFDEVYKIIEDNTAQIVLGGSVNNKGDFTHLICNTKEFYEGTIVWCYGTLLARNPTTEETAVLMETYFLDKDFQKMQRAIMKTDEYAHFN
;
A
#
# COMPACT_ATOMS: atom_id res chain seq x y z
N VAL A 1 8.34 -22.67 17.01
CA VAL A 1 7.76 -22.43 15.72
C VAL A 1 8.46 -21.29 15.00
N TYR A 2 8.80 -20.21 15.72
CA TYR A 2 9.56 -19.12 15.14
C TYR A 2 10.98 -19.01 15.71
N ASP A 3 11.48 -20.09 16.28
CA ASP A 3 12.79 -20.10 16.94
C ASP A 3 13.92 -19.77 15.96
N ASN A 4 13.75 -20.16 14.70
CA ASN A 4 14.77 -19.96 13.66
C ASN A 4 14.36 -18.91 12.62
N ILE A 5 13.44 -18.04 12.97
CA ILE A 5 12.99 -17.02 12.02
C ILE A 5 14.12 -16.04 11.71
N ASN A 6 14.26 -15.68 10.42
CA ASN A 6 15.20 -14.66 10.01
C ASN A 6 14.62 -13.29 10.38
N MET A 7 15.22 -12.61 11.35
CA MET A 7 14.71 -11.34 11.85
C MET A 7 14.77 -10.23 10.81
N ASN A 8 15.73 -10.28 9.89
CA ASN A 8 15.79 -9.29 8.80
C ASN A 8 14.57 -9.43 7.89
N THR A 9 14.20 -10.68 7.56
CA THR A 9 13.02 -10.96 6.75
C THR A 9 11.74 -10.60 7.51
N PHE A 10 11.68 -10.96 8.79
CA PHE A 10 10.55 -10.60 9.65
C PHE A 10 10.31 -9.08 9.64
N ASN A 11 11.38 -8.32 9.88
CA ASN A 11 11.29 -6.86 9.93
C ASN A 11 10.92 -6.27 8.58
N PHE A 12 11.49 -6.81 7.49
CA PHE A 12 11.18 -6.36 6.14
C PHE A 12 9.70 -6.51 5.82
N ILE A 13 9.13 -7.70 6.12
CA ILE A 13 7.72 -7.97 5.80
C ILE A 13 6.81 -7.01 6.57
N ASN A 14 7.02 -6.88 7.88
CA ASN A 14 6.19 -6.00 8.68
C ASN A 14 6.34 -4.54 8.28
N ALA A 15 7.57 -4.09 7.99
CA ALA A 15 7.80 -2.72 7.55
C ALA A 15 7.17 -2.44 6.19
N ALA A 16 7.22 -3.40 5.26
CA ALA A 16 6.63 -3.22 3.94
C ALA A 16 5.11 -3.02 4.05
N PHE A 17 4.43 -3.88 4.81
CA PHE A 17 3.00 -3.74 4.99
C PHE A 17 2.64 -2.46 5.74
N ASP A 18 3.36 -2.17 6.83
CA ASP A 18 3.08 -0.98 7.63
C ASP A 18 3.29 0.31 6.83
N ASN A 19 4.38 0.41 6.11
CA ASN A 19 4.73 1.64 5.39
C ASN A 19 3.99 1.80 4.06
N LEU A 20 3.61 0.69 3.41
CA LEU A 20 3.02 0.76 2.07
C LEU A 20 1.51 0.54 2.08
N LEU A 21 1.00 -0.29 2.99
CA LEU A 21 -0.44 -0.56 3.07
C LEU A 21 -1.06 -0.02 4.36
N PHE A 22 -0.27 0.59 5.23
CA PHE A 22 -0.71 1.22 6.48
C PHE A 22 -1.40 0.22 7.42
N ARG A 23 -0.94 -1.03 7.40
CA ARG A 23 -1.40 -2.09 8.28
C ARG A 23 -0.35 -3.17 8.39
N TYR A 24 -0.46 -4.01 9.41
CA TYR A 24 0.38 -5.18 9.50
C TYR A 24 -0.19 -6.31 8.62
N PRO A 25 0.65 -7.25 8.18
CA PRO A 25 0.17 -8.37 7.39
C PRO A 25 -0.70 -9.30 8.22
N THR A 26 -1.64 -9.98 7.56
CA THR A 26 -2.32 -11.12 8.18
C THR A 26 -1.31 -12.25 8.33
N GLN A 27 -1.64 -13.26 9.13
CA GLN A 27 -0.75 -14.42 9.30
C GLN A 27 -0.50 -15.12 7.97
N TYR A 28 -1.53 -15.27 7.14
CA TYR A 28 -1.38 -15.86 5.81
C TYR A 28 -0.42 -15.06 4.96
N GLU A 29 -0.60 -13.75 4.90
CA GLU A 29 0.27 -12.87 4.10
C GLU A 29 1.71 -12.95 4.58
N PHE A 30 1.92 -12.90 5.90
CA PHE A 30 3.26 -13.00 6.46
C PHE A 30 3.92 -14.32 6.07
N ASP A 31 3.22 -15.43 6.29
CA ASP A 31 3.77 -16.77 6.03
C ASP A 31 4.13 -16.95 4.56
N GLU A 32 3.26 -16.49 3.65
CA GLU A 32 3.51 -16.66 2.22
C GLU A 32 4.66 -15.78 1.75
N VAL A 33 4.73 -14.54 2.21
CA VAL A 33 5.85 -13.65 1.84
C VAL A 33 7.16 -14.17 2.43
N TYR A 34 7.12 -14.72 3.65
CA TYR A 34 8.32 -15.30 4.26
C TYR A 34 8.87 -16.46 3.41
N LYS A 35 8.00 -17.33 2.91
CA LYS A 35 8.41 -18.42 2.01
C LYS A 35 9.00 -17.88 0.69
N ILE A 36 8.40 -16.82 0.14
CA ILE A 36 8.89 -16.21 -1.08
C ILE A 36 10.31 -15.72 -0.89
N ILE A 37 10.59 -15.02 0.20
CA ILE A 37 11.89 -14.40 0.44
C ILE A 37 12.94 -15.44 0.82
N GLU A 38 12.59 -16.35 1.75
CA GLU A 38 13.57 -17.30 2.30
C GLU A 38 13.81 -18.48 1.38
N ASP A 39 12.79 -18.96 0.69
CA ASP A 39 12.87 -20.18 -0.11
C ASP A 39 12.79 -19.94 -1.61
N ASN A 40 12.56 -18.70 -2.05
CA ASN A 40 12.34 -18.36 -3.45
C ASN A 40 11.25 -19.22 -4.09
N THR A 41 10.23 -19.57 -3.30
CA THR A 41 9.13 -20.42 -3.74
C THR A 41 7.97 -19.54 -4.19
N ALA A 42 7.44 -19.83 -5.39
CA ALA A 42 6.29 -19.08 -5.90
C ALA A 42 5.09 -19.23 -4.97
N GLN A 43 4.49 -18.12 -4.60
CA GLN A 43 3.30 -18.08 -3.76
C GLN A 43 2.32 -17.07 -4.31
N ILE A 44 1.04 -17.21 -3.93
CA ILE A 44 0.01 -16.25 -4.28
C ILE A 44 -0.26 -15.40 -3.05
N VAL A 45 -0.05 -14.10 -3.17
CA VAL A 45 -0.30 -13.15 -2.09
C VAL A 45 -0.77 -11.84 -2.71
N LEU A 46 -1.66 -11.11 -2.02
CA LEU A 46 -2.19 -9.83 -2.49
C LEU A 46 -2.76 -9.93 -3.92
N GLY A 47 -3.35 -11.07 -4.26
CA GLY A 47 -3.97 -11.28 -5.56
C GLY A 47 -3.02 -11.58 -6.71
N GLY A 48 -1.74 -11.75 -6.45
CA GLY A 48 -0.75 -12.00 -7.49
C GLY A 48 0.18 -13.16 -7.17
N SER A 49 0.81 -13.70 -8.21
CA SER A 49 1.82 -14.75 -8.06
C SER A 49 3.19 -14.11 -8.05
N VAL A 50 3.98 -14.39 -7.03
CA VAL A 50 5.32 -13.83 -6.86
C VAL A 50 6.31 -14.93 -6.53
N ASN A 51 7.53 -14.80 -7.05
CA ASN A 51 8.57 -15.83 -6.94
C ASN A 51 9.73 -15.42 -6.05
N ASN A 52 9.91 -14.13 -5.78
CA ASN A 52 11.06 -13.63 -5.05
C ASN A 52 10.73 -12.27 -4.43
N LYS A 53 11.68 -11.75 -3.65
CA LYS A 53 11.53 -10.48 -2.94
C LYS A 53 11.28 -9.31 -3.89
N GLY A 54 11.97 -9.28 -5.04
CA GLY A 54 11.78 -8.22 -6.02
C GLY A 54 10.39 -8.21 -6.60
N ASP A 55 9.85 -9.39 -6.95
CA ASP A 55 8.48 -9.52 -7.43
C ASP A 55 7.47 -9.05 -6.38
N PHE A 56 7.70 -9.43 -5.12
CA PHE A 56 6.83 -9.01 -4.03
C PHE A 56 6.84 -7.48 -3.88
N THR A 57 8.02 -6.88 -3.91
CA THR A 57 8.17 -5.43 -3.79
C THR A 57 7.41 -4.72 -4.90
N HIS A 58 7.54 -5.21 -6.12
CA HIS A 58 6.81 -4.65 -7.26
C HIS A 58 5.29 -4.79 -7.08
N LEU A 59 4.85 -5.97 -6.65
CA LEU A 59 3.42 -6.24 -6.48
C LEU A 59 2.80 -5.34 -5.41
N ILE A 60 3.40 -5.26 -4.22
CA ILE A 60 2.81 -4.51 -3.11
C ILE A 60 2.68 -3.02 -3.44
N CYS A 61 3.64 -2.48 -4.21
CA CYS A 61 3.61 -1.08 -4.63
C CYS A 61 2.63 -0.81 -5.78
N ASN A 62 1.97 -1.85 -6.31
CA ASN A 62 1.02 -1.72 -7.41
C ASN A 62 -0.38 -2.20 -7.06
N THR A 63 -0.65 -2.46 -5.78
CA THR A 63 -1.98 -2.85 -5.35
C THR A 63 -2.92 -1.65 -5.28
N LYS A 64 -4.22 -1.90 -5.44
CA LYS A 64 -5.22 -0.86 -5.20
C LYS A 64 -5.11 -0.34 -3.77
N GLU A 65 -4.86 -1.23 -2.82
CA GLU A 65 -4.73 -0.88 -1.41
C GLU A 65 -3.63 0.16 -1.20
N PHE A 66 -2.50 -0.01 -1.88
CA PHE A 66 -1.40 0.97 -1.81
C PHE A 66 -1.87 2.34 -2.31
N TYR A 67 -2.50 2.39 -3.49
CA TYR A 67 -2.94 3.68 -4.05
C TYR A 67 -4.03 4.33 -3.23
N GLU A 68 -4.98 3.55 -2.73
CA GLU A 68 -6.00 4.06 -1.82
C GLU A 68 -5.37 4.62 -0.54
N GLY A 69 -4.35 3.94 -0.02
CA GLY A 69 -3.63 4.40 1.16
C GLY A 69 -2.94 5.74 0.94
N THR A 70 -2.37 5.98 -0.25
CA THR A 70 -1.75 7.27 -0.54
C THR A 70 -2.78 8.39 -0.64
N ILE A 71 -3.99 8.10 -1.10
CA ILE A 71 -5.10 9.07 -1.09
C ILE A 71 -5.46 9.43 0.35
N VAL A 72 -5.59 8.43 1.23
CA VAL A 72 -5.89 8.66 2.65
C VAL A 72 -4.80 9.54 3.26
N TRP A 73 -3.54 9.24 2.97
CA TRP A 73 -2.41 10.01 3.47
C TRP A 73 -2.49 11.47 3.00
N CYS A 74 -2.82 11.71 1.72
CA CYS A 74 -2.97 13.05 1.19
C CYS A 74 -4.10 13.83 1.86
N TYR A 75 -5.25 13.20 2.06
CA TYR A 75 -6.34 13.85 2.77
C TYR A 75 -5.94 14.22 4.20
N GLY A 76 -5.24 13.32 4.89
CA GLY A 76 -4.74 13.62 6.23
C GLY A 76 -3.78 14.80 6.25
N THR A 77 -2.90 14.87 5.26
CA THR A 77 -1.88 15.93 5.16
C THR A 77 -2.48 17.26 4.72
N LEU A 78 -3.37 17.25 3.74
CA LEU A 78 -3.89 18.48 3.12
C LEU A 78 -5.15 18.99 3.79
N LEU A 79 -6.00 18.11 4.31
CA LEU A 79 -7.30 18.49 4.87
C LEU A 79 -7.50 18.03 6.32
N ALA A 80 -6.51 17.38 6.91
CA ALA A 80 -6.53 16.90 8.30
C ALA A 80 -7.74 16.00 8.62
N ARG A 81 -8.16 15.19 7.65
CA ARG A 81 -9.25 14.23 7.82
C ARG A 81 -9.08 13.05 6.89
N ASN A 82 -9.84 11.99 7.12
CA ASN A 82 -9.90 10.87 6.20
C ASN A 82 -10.88 11.19 5.06
N PRO A 83 -10.62 10.67 3.85
CA PRO A 83 -11.59 10.79 2.76
C PRO A 83 -12.77 9.86 3.02
N THR A 84 -13.91 10.19 2.43
CA THR A 84 -15.03 9.25 2.38
C THR A 84 -14.73 8.16 1.37
N THR A 85 -15.50 7.07 1.43
CA THR A 85 -15.38 6.00 0.43
C THR A 85 -15.63 6.54 -0.98
N GLU A 86 -16.59 7.45 -1.14
CA GLU A 86 -16.90 8.05 -2.45
C GLU A 86 -15.76 8.92 -2.96
N GLU A 87 -15.17 9.73 -2.10
CA GLU A 87 -14.02 10.58 -2.47
C GLU A 87 -12.85 9.73 -2.95
N THR A 88 -12.56 8.64 -2.22
CA THR A 88 -11.50 7.72 -2.62
C THR A 88 -11.81 7.08 -3.97
N ALA A 89 -13.04 6.61 -4.15
CA ALA A 89 -13.44 5.95 -5.40
C ALA A 89 -13.31 6.88 -6.61
N VAL A 90 -13.73 8.13 -6.48
CA VAL A 90 -13.64 9.10 -7.56
C VAL A 90 -12.20 9.34 -7.98
N LEU A 91 -11.29 9.53 -7.01
CA LEU A 91 -9.87 9.74 -7.32
C LEU A 91 -9.23 8.50 -7.92
N MET A 92 -9.63 7.30 -7.46
CA MET A 92 -9.07 6.06 -7.98
C MET A 92 -9.43 5.80 -9.44
N GLU A 93 -10.52 6.36 -9.95
CA GLU A 93 -10.94 6.16 -11.34
C GLU A 93 -9.83 6.50 -12.35
N THR A 94 -9.06 7.54 -12.08
CA THR A 94 -7.94 7.93 -12.95
C THR A 94 -6.59 7.59 -12.32
N TYR A 95 -6.44 7.78 -11.03
CA TYR A 95 -5.16 7.63 -10.34
C TYR A 95 -4.61 6.21 -10.43
N PHE A 96 -5.44 5.20 -10.25
CA PHE A 96 -4.96 3.81 -10.34
C PHE A 96 -4.51 3.45 -11.76
N LEU A 97 -5.06 4.11 -12.76
CA LEU A 97 -4.69 3.88 -14.16
C LEU A 97 -3.42 4.63 -14.56
N ASP A 98 -3.34 5.92 -14.24
CA ASP A 98 -2.20 6.74 -14.67
C ASP A 98 -1.07 6.79 -13.65
N LYS A 99 -1.35 6.43 -12.38
CA LYS A 99 -0.38 6.38 -11.28
C LYS A 99 0.32 7.74 -11.08
N ASP A 100 -0.38 8.81 -11.40
CA ASP A 100 0.14 10.18 -11.29
C ASP A 100 -0.23 10.75 -9.93
N PHE A 101 0.66 10.59 -8.96
CA PHE A 101 0.47 11.05 -7.59
C PHE A 101 0.25 12.55 -7.52
N GLN A 102 1.03 13.32 -8.27
CA GLN A 102 0.93 14.79 -8.24
C GLN A 102 -0.40 15.27 -8.80
N LYS A 103 -0.89 14.62 -9.85
CA LYS A 103 -2.21 14.95 -10.41
C LYS A 103 -3.32 14.69 -9.40
N MET A 104 -3.25 13.56 -8.71
CA MET A 104 -4.22 13.22 -7.65
C MET A 104 -4.13 14.24 -6.51
N GLN A 105 -2.93 14.60 -6.09
CA GLN A 105 -2.69 15.59 -5.04
C GLN A 105 -3.27 16.95 -5.43
N ARG A 106 -3.04 17.37 -6.68
CA ARG A 106 -3.59 18.64 -7.19
C ARG A 106 -5.12 18.63 -7.21
N ALA A 107 -5.74 17.48 -7.49
CA ALA A 107 -7.20 17.38 -7.48
C ALA A 107 -7.76 17.70 -6.10
N ILE A 108 -7.11 17.21 -5.04
CA ILE A 108 -7.53 17.54 -3.67
C ILE A 108 -7.30 19.02 -3.37
N MET A 109 -6.18 19.56 -3.79
CA MET A 109 -5.83 20.96 -3.55
C MET A 109 -6.75 21.94 -4.29
N LYS A 110 -7.41 21.49 -5.36
CA LYS A 110 -8.37 22.33 -6.11
C LYS A 110 -9.76 22.35 -5.49
N THR A 111 -10.00 21.57 -4.44
CA THR A 111 -11.33 21.58 -3.81
C THR A 111 -11.55 22.87 -3.04
N ASP A 112 -12.83 23.24 -2.88
CA ASP A 112 -13.19 24.40 -2.08
C ASP A 112 -12.78 24.23 -0.63
N GLU A 113 -12.84 22.99 -0.12
CA GLU A 113 -12.43 22.69 1.24
C GLU A 113 -10.98 23.06 1.50
N TYR A 114 -10.07 22.70 0.58
CA TYR A 114 -8.66 23.04 0.73
C TYR A 114 -8.45 24.55 0.69
N ALA A 115 -9.16 25.25 -0.20
CA ALA A 115 -9.04 26.72 -0.33
C ALA A 115 -9.43 27.44 0.96
N HIS A 116 -10.31 26.86 1.76
CA HIS A 116 -10.79 27.45 3.02
C HIS A 116 -10.18 26.80 4.25
N PHE A 117 -9.21 25.90 4.05
CA PHE A 117 -8.56 25.17 5.14
C PHE A 117 -7.37 25.99 5.64
N ASN A 118 -7.44 26.41 6.87
CA ASN A 118 -6.33 27.05 7.60
C ASN A 118 -6.56 26.96 9.08
#